data_1db83e837d2da37b73e280ca8f86327d
#
_entry.id   1db83e837d2da37b73e280ca8f86327d
#
_cell.length_a   1.000
_cell.length_b   1.000
_cell.length_c   1.000
_cell.angle_alpha   90.00
_cell.angle_beta   90.00
_cell.angle_gamma   90.00
#
_symmetry.space_group_name_H-M   'P 1'
#
loop_
_entity.id
_entity.type
_entity.pdbx_description
1 polymer ?
#
loop_
_entity_poly.entity_id
_entity_poly.type
_entity_poly.pdbx_seq_one_letter_code
_entity_poly.pdbx_strand_id
1 'polypeptide(L)'
;MKRYLLKDYIDILKKENLVEDVCLCDSILNTSIEKLEHNSKEVANNTLYICKGLNYKPEYLNEAIVRGATAYISEPENVTDPDFPHIVVNDIRKALAAVSCMYYDFPADKINMIGLTGTKGKSTTAYYIKSILDDYMKEHNLPDTAIVSSIDTYDGKECKESLITSPESIDLQEHIANAVDCKMQNLVMEVSSQALKLDRVHDVLYKVGVFLNISEDHISTIEHPNFEDYFASKLKFFAQVENACVNLDSDYIDRILENAQKSKKIITFSTKNEKADVFAYDIKKLTHTSISFRVKTSKFDEEILLTMPGLFNVENALAAIATAMVLDIPFKNIYNGLKVARASGRME
;
A
#
# COMPACT_ATOMS: atom_id res chain seq x y z
N MET A 1 -4.38 3.57 21.57
CA MET A 1 -5.32 3.11 20.52
C MET A 1 -6.75 3.27 21.04
N LYS A 2 -7.67 3.82 20.26
CA LYS A 2 -9.10 3.90 20.61
C LYS A 2 -9.69 2.49 20.58
N ARG A 3 -10.50 2.14 21.58
CA ARG A 3 -11.19 0.85 21.59
C ARG A 3 -12.59 1.01 21.03
N TYR A 4 -12.96 0.11 20.14
CA TYR A 4 -14.26 0.06 19.51
C TYR A 4 -15.08 -1.11 20.03
N LEU A 5 -16.40 -0.94 20.08
CA LEU A 5 -17.34 -1.95 20.51
C LEU A 5 -17.79 -2.81 19.33
N LEU A 6 -18.26 -4.01 19.57
CA LEU A 6 -18.73 -4.90 18.50
C LEU A 6 -19.78 -4.23 17.57
N LYS A 7 -20.69 -3.42 18.13
CA LYS A 7 -21.65 -2.64 17.33
C LYS A 7 -21.02 -1.68 16.35
N ASP A 8 -19.87 -1.07 16.71
CA ASP A 8 -19.16 -0.11 15.84
C ASP A 8 -18.62 -0.82 14.59
N TYR A 9 -18.19 -2.11 14.70
CA TYR A 9 -17.77 -2.94 13.57
C TYR A 9 -18.95 -3.31 12.67
N ILE A 10 -20.14 -3.54 13.23
CA ILE A 10 -21.33 -3.74 12.43
C ILE A 10 -21.69 -2.47 11.65
N ASP A 11 -21.56 -1.31 12.29
CA ASP A 11 -21.91 -0.02 11.69
C ASP A 11 -20.96 0.32 10.51
N ILE A 12 -19.66 0.08 10.63
CA ILE A 12 -18.74 0.28 9.51
C ILE A 12 -19.03 -0.68 8.37
N LEU A 13 -19.28 -1.96 8.64
CA LEU A 13 -19.63 -2.94 7.62
C LEU A 13 -20.94 -2.62 6.91
N LYS A 14 -21.95 -2.10 7.63
CA LYS A 14 -23.21 -1.61 7.04
C LYS A 14 -23.00 -0.39 6.16
N LYS A 15 -22.16 0.55 6.59
CA LYS A 15 -21.80 1.75 5.83
C LYS A 15 -21.16 1.39 4.48
N GLU A 16 -20.35 0.34 4.45
CA GLU A 16 -19.70 -0.19 3.26
C GLU A 16 -20.64 -1.11 2.42
N ASN A 17 -21.89 -1.32 2.83
CA ASN A 17 -22.85 -2.23 2.20
C ASN A 17 -22.36 -3.69 2.14
N LEU A 18 -21.63 -4.13 3.15
CA LEU A 18 -21.06 -5.47 3.20
C LEU A 18 -21.91 -6.46 4.00
N VAL A 19 -22.80 -6.00 4.88
CA VAL A 19 -23.60 -6.87 5.76
C VAL A 19 -24.79 -7.47 5.02
N GLU A 20 -24.90 -8.80 5.08
CA GLU A 20 -26.07 -9.55 4.62
C GLU A 20 -26.98 -9.93 5.79
N ASP A 21 -26.41 -10.41 6.90
CA ASP A 21 -27.17 -10.81 8.09
C ASP A 21 -26.35 -10.58 9.37
N VAL A 22 -27.04 -10.47 10.51
CA VAL A 22 -26.43 -10.27 11.84
C VAL A 22 -27.16 -11.14 12.86
N CYS A 23 -26.48 -12.13 13.40
CA CYS A 23 -26.97 -13.01 14.47
C CYS A 23 -26.22 -12.72 15.76
N LEU A 24 -26.69 -11.72 16.52
CA LEU A 24 -26.07 -11.26 17.76
C LEU A 24 -27.15 -10.98 18.82
N CYS A 25 -26.85 -11.27 20.08
CA CYS A 25 -27.70 -10.84 21.20
C CYS A 25 -27.29 -9.43 21.67
N ASP A 26 -28.24 -8.65 22.13
CA ASP A 26 -28.00 -7.27 22.59
C ASP A 26 -26.93 -7.16 23.68
N SER A 27 -26.75 -8.21 24.47
CA SER A 27 -25.79 -8.23 25.58
C SER A 27 -24.34 -8.12 25.14
N ILE A 28 -23.99 -8.59 23.91
CA ILE A 28 -22.61 -8.56 23.43
C ILE A 28 -22.31 -7.35 22.54
N LEU A 29 -23.30 -6.61 22.07
CA LEU A 29 -23.10 -5.44 21.19
C LEU A 29 -22.17 -4.38 21.80
N ASN A 30 -22.18 -4.25 23.12
CA ASN A 30 -21.33 -3.32 23.84
C ASN A 30 -20.01 -3.95 24.33
N THR A 31 -19.66 -5.14 23.88
CA THR A 31 -18.37 -5.76 24.17
C THR A 31 -17.26 -5.01 23.43
N SER A 32 -16.22 -4.63 24.15
CA SER A 32 -15.02 -4.04 23.54
C SER A 32 -14.22 -5.13 22.85
N ILE A 33 -13.93 -4.94 21.57
CA ILE A 33 -13.04 -5.85 20.81
C ILE A 33 -11.60 -5.48 21.13
N GLU A 34 -10.88 -6.44 21.69
CA GLU A 34 -9.48 -6.28 22.10
C GLU A 34 -8.51 -6.85 21.08
N LYS A 35 -8.98 -7.77 20.24
CA LYS A 35 -8.19 -8.37 19.16
C LYS A 35 -9.04 -8.59 17.92
N LEU A 36 -8.43 -8.37 16.75
CA LEU A 36 -8.93 -8.75 15.46
C LEU A 36 -8.02 -9.86 14.92
N GLU A 37 -8.57 -10.98 14.48
CA GLU A 37 -7.74 -12.13 14.12
C GLU A 37 -8.39 -13.04 13.08
N HIS A 38 -7.59 -13.60 12.19
CA HIS A 38 -8.00 -14.62 11.22
C HIS A 38 -7.26 -15.96 11.37
N ASN A 39 -6.23 -16.01 12.22
CA ASN A 39 -5.55 -17.24 12.59
C ASN A 39 -6.15 -17.79 13.90
N SER A 40 -6.84 -18.92 13.85
CA SER A 40 -7.50 -19.50 15.01
C SER A 40 -6.57 -19.74 16.21
N LYS A 41 -5.29 -20.00 15.95
CA LYS A 41 -4.28 -20.27 16.99
C LYS A 41 -3.88 -19.01 17.79
N GLU A 42 -4.08 -17.84 17.21
CA GLU A 42 -3.72 -16.55 17.81
C GLU A 42 -4.92 -15.88 18.50
N VAL A 43 -6.11 -16.50 18.47
CA VAL A 43 -7.31 -15.97 19.12
C VAL A 43 -7.12 -15.94 20.65
N ALA A 44 -7.64 -14.89 21.27
CA ALA A 44 -7.70 -14.66 22.70
C ALA A 44 -9.10 -14.15 23.11
N ASN A 45 -9.32 -13.86 24.40
CA ASN A 45 -10.57 -13.29 24.87
C ASN A 45 -10.86 -11.95 24.16
N ASN A 46 -12.13 -11.67 23.92
CA ASN A 46 -12.62 -10.47 23.25
C ASN A 46 -12.08 -10.29 21.82
N THR A 47 -11.82 -11.40 21.10
CA THR A 47 -11.44 -11.39 19.69
C THR A 47 -12.68 -11.37 18.79
N LEU A 48 -12.67 -10.49 17.78
CA LEU A 48 -13.52 -10.62 16.59
C LEU A 48 -12.77 -11.46 15.57
N TYR A 49 -13.25 -12.70 15.33
CA TYR A 49 -12.60 -13.66 14.45
C TYR A 49 -13.10 -13.55 13.02
N ILE A 50 -12.20 -13.64 12.03
CA ILE A 50 -12.52 -13.52 10.61
C ILE A 50 -12.34 -14.87 9.92
N CYS A 51 -13.44 -15.46 9.46
CA CYS A 51 -13.46 -16.74 8.74
C CYS A 51 -13.05 -16.51 7.28
N LYS A 52 -11.74 -16.44 7.00
CA LYS A 52 -11.24 -16.19 5.64
C LYS A 52 -10.16 -17.19 5.21
N GLY A 53 -9.99 -17.29 3.91
CA GLY A 53 -8.88 -17.98 3.24
C GLY A 53 -9.34 -19.14 2.36
N LEU A 54 -8.57 -19.40 1.30
CA LEU A 54 -8.84 -20.53 0.38
C LEU A 54 -8.83 -21.91 1.07
N ASN A 55 -8.12 -21.99 2.19
CA ASN A 55 -7.99 -23.22 2.98
C ASN A 55 -8.75 -23.14 4.31
N TYR A 56 -9.75 -22.23 4.41
CA TYR A 56 -10.58 -22.15 5.61
C TYR A 56 -11.28 -23.50 5.87
N LYS A 57 -11.34 -23.90 7.14
CA LYS A 57 -12.00 -25.12 7.61
C LYS A 57 -12.86 -24.80 8.83
N PRO A 58 -14.03 -25.48 8.99
CA PRO A 58 -14.90 -25.30 10.15
C PRO A 58 -14.20 -25.48 11.49
N GLU A 59 -13.20 -26.37 11.55
CA GLU A 59 -12.44 -26.66 12.77
C GLU A 59 -11.69 -25.42 13.30
N TYR A 60 -11.34 -24.48 12.41
CA TYR A 60 -10.68 -23.23 12.80
C TYR A 60 -11.61 -22.29 13.57
N LEU A 61 -12.92 -22.25 13.20
CA LEU A 61 -13.90 -21.52 13.98
C LEU A 61 -14.08 -22.15 15.37
N ASN A 62 -14.21 -23.50 15.44
CA ASN A 62 -14.34 -24.19 16.73
C ASN A 62 -13.14 -23.89 17.64
N GLU A 63 -11.92 -23.89 17.11
CA GLU A 63 -10.72 -23.53 17.88
C GLU A 63 -10.78 -22.07 18.33
N ALA A 64 -11.20 -21.15 17.47
CA ALA A 64 -11.34 -19.73 17.80
C ALA A 64 -12.36 -19.49 18.93
N ILE A 65 -13.51 -20.18 18.89
CA ILE A 65 -14.54 -20.11 19.94
C ILE A 65 -13.98 -20.60 21.28
N VAL A 66 -13.33 -21.75 21.29
CA VAL A 66 -12.72 -22.32 22.51
C VAL A 66 -11.66 -21.39 23.09
N ARG A 67 -10.94 -20.63 22.26
CA ARG A 67 -9.92 -19.67 22.69
C ARG A 67 -10.46 -18.33 23.12
N GLY A 68 -11.77 -18.06 23.00
CA GLY A 68 -12.41 -16.87 23.53
C GLY A 68 -12.82 -15.82 22.48
N ALA A 69 -13.06 -16.24 21.23
CA ALA A 69 -13.71 -15.38 20.25
C ALA A 69 -15.06 -14.87 20.80
N THR A 70 -15.39 -13.60 20.64
CA THR A 70 -16.67 -13.02 21.05
C THR A 70 -17.72 -13.15 19.95
N ALA A 71 -17.29 -13.02 18.72
CA ALA A 71 -18.11 -13.17 17.53
C ALA A 71 -17.19 -13.51 16.34
N TYR A 72 -17.78 -13.94 15.22
CA TYR A 72 -17.06 -14.10 13.97
C TYR A 72 -17.71 -13.38 12.80
N ILE A 73 -16.94 -13.11 11.76
CA ILE A 73 -17.39 -12.59 10.46
C ILE A 73 -17.14 -13.68 9.42
N SER A 74 -18.13 -13.97 8.58
CA SER A 74 -17.98 -14.95 7.48
C SER A 74 -18.82 -14.60 6.28
N GLU A 75 -18.53 -15.21 5.14
CA GLU A 75 -19.45 -15.31 4.01
C GLU A 75 -20.50 -16.41 4.29
N PRO A 76 -21.67 -16.39 3.61
CA PRO A 76 -22.80 -17.31 3.90
C PRO A 76 -22.41 -18.78 3.90
N GLU A 77 -21.55 -19.22 2.97
CA GLU A 77 -21.11 -20.62 2.84
C GLU A 77 -20.18 -21.07 3.98
N ASN A 78 -19.65 -20.14 4.76
CA ASN A 78 -18.74 -20.40 5.86
C ASN A 78 -19.40 -20.23 7.25
N VAL A 79 -20.72 -20.07 7.30
CA VAL A 79 -21.50 -20.08 8.56
C VAL A 79 -21.61 -21.53 9.03
N THR A 80 -20.70 -21.96 9.92
CA THR A 80 -20.61 -23.35 10.39
C THR A 80 -21.13 -23.55 11.83
N ASP A 81 -21.28 -22.48 12.59
CA ASP A 81 -21.93 -22.46 13.89
C ASP A 81 -22.95 -21.29 13.94
N PRO A 82 -24.20 -21.54 13.52
CA PRO A 82 -25.22 -20.50 13.45
C PRO A 82 -25.74 -20.05 14.81
N ASP A 83 -25.51 -20.80 15.87
CA ASP A 83 -25.91 -20.46 17.24
C ASP A 83 -24.88 -19.55 17.93
N PHE A 84 -23.63 -19.52 17.46
CA PHE A 84 -22.61 -18.61 17.97
C PHE A 84 -22.73 -17.22 17.33
N PRO A 85 -22.50 -16.13 18.10
CA PRO A 85 -22.62 -14.76 17.61
C PRO A 85 -21.82 -14.50 16.31
N HIS A 86 -22.48 -14.00 15.24
CA HIS A 86 -21.81 -13.78 13.98
C HIS A 86 -22.42 -12.66 13.12
N ILE A 87 -21.64 -12.23 12.15
CA ILE A 87 -21.98 -11.25 11.11
C ILE A 87 -21.71 -11.92 9.75
N VAL A 88 -22.75 -11.98 8.91
CA VAL A 88 -22.62 -12.49 7.53
C VAL A 88 -22.37 -11.33 6.58
N VAL A 89 -21.34 -11.48 5.75
CA VAL A 89 -20.91 -10.46 4.78
C VAL A 89 -20.86 -11.02 3.37
N ASN A 90 -21.08 -10.15 2.38
CA ASN A 90 -21.02 -10.52 0.96
C ASN A 90 -19.59 -10.53 0.35
N ASP A 91 -18.59 -10.00 1.09
CA ASP A 91 -17.19 -9.97 0.67
C ASP A 91 -16.30 -9.93 1.92
N ILE A 92 -15.77 -11.08 2.28
CA ILE A 92 -14.95 -11.24 3.49
C ILE A 92 -13.63 -10.47 3.42
N ARG A 93 -13.09 -10.22 2.22
CA ARG A 93 -11.81 -9.51 2.06
C ARG A 93 -11.96 -8.02 2.30
N LYS A 94 -13.01 -7.42 1.72
CA LYS A 94 -13.37 -6.02 2.01
C LYS A 94 -13.78 -5.84 3.46
N ALA A 95 -14.57 -6.78 3.99
CA ALA A 95 -14.94 -6.74 5.41
C ALA A 95 -13.70 -6.75 6.31
N LEU A 96 -12.72 -7.64 6.04
CA LEU A 96 -11.45 -7.67 6.78
C LEU A 96 -10.70 -6.35 6.69
N ALA A 97 -10.61 -5.75 5.51
CA ALA A 97 -9.93 -4.47 5.34
C ALA A 97 -10.61 -3.35 6.14
N ALA A 98 -11.94 -3.20 6.02
CA ALA A 98 -12.72 -2.19 6.73
C ALA A 98 -12.62 -2.33 8.25
N VAL A 99 -12.77 -3.55 8.80
CA VAL A 99 -12.65 -3.77 10.24
C VAL A 99 -11.21 -3.58 10.73
N SER A 100 -10.20 -3.88 9.91
CA SER A 100 -8.79 -3.64 10.24
C SER A 100 -8.49 -2.14 10.33
N CYS A 101 -8.97 -1.34 9.37
CA CYS A 101 -8.85 0.13 9.43
C CYS A 101 -9.46 0.69 10.72
N MET A 102 -10.66 0.25 11.07
CA MET A 102 -11.32 0.69 12.31
C MET A 102 -10.57 0.23 13.55
N TYR A 103 -10.13 -1.04 13.62
CA TYR A 103 -9.42 -1.59 14.76
C TYR A 103 -8.18 -0.77 15.12
N TYR A 104 -7.44 -0.32 14.11
CA TYR A 104 -6.26 0.55 14.28
C TYR A 104 -6.59 2.06 14.26
N ASP A 105 -7.87 2.45 14.35
CA ASP A 105 -8.33 3.84 14.42
C ASP A 105 -7.94 4.66 13.18
N PHE A 106 -8.15 4.07 11.98
CA PHE A 106 -7.93 4.69 10.66
C PHE A 106 -6.54 5.35 10.56
N PRO A 107 -5.46 4.60 10.70
CA PRO A 107 -4.13 5.17 10.80
C PRO A 107 -3.66 5.80 9.48
N ALA A 108 -4.15 5.32 8.33
CA ALA A 108 -3.81 5.88 7.03
C ALA A 108 -4.26 7.35 6.85
N ASP A 109 -5.29 7.80 7.57
CA ASP A 109 -5.75 9.19 7.57
C ASP A 109 -4.80 10.14 8.33
N LYS A 110 -3.86 9.59 9.10
CA LYS A 110 -2.98 10.34 10.02
C LYS A 110 -1.55 10.46 9.53
N ILE A 111 -1.24 9.90 8.35
CA ILE A 111 0.10 9.86 7.77
C ILE A 111 -0.01 10.02 6.23
N ASN A 112 1.00 10.61 5.58
CA ASN A 112 1.03 10.66 4.13
C ASN A 112 1.36 9.27 3.58
N MET A 113 0.36 8.59 3.03
CA MET A 113 0.54 7.32 2.34
C MET A 113 1.03 7.55 0.91
N ILE A 114 2.13 6.92 0.53
CA ILE A 114 2.69 6.95 -0.83
C ILE A 114 2.69 5.52 -1.36
N GLY A 115 1.85 5.24 -2.34
CA GLY A 115 1.72 3.92 -2.93
C GLY A 115 2.38 3.83 -4.30
N LEU A 116 3.03 2.69 -4.59
CA LEU A 116 3.67 2.45 -5.89
C LEU A 116 3.16 1.14 -6.50
N THR A 117 2.64 1.23 -7.72
CA THR A 117 2.30 0.05 -8.50
C THR A 117 3.01 0.05 -9.84
N GLY A 118 3.10 -1.09 -10.45
CA GLY A 118 3.79 -1.32 -11.74
C GLY A 118 4.30 -2.76 -11.81
N THR A 119 4.76 -3.17 -12.98
CA THR A 119 5.36 -4.49 -13.15
C THR A 119 6.76 -4.49 -12.56
N LYS A 120 7.60 -3.52 -12.91
CA LYS A 120 9.01 -3.43 -12.50
C LYS A 120 9.32 -2.08 -11.86
N GLY A 121 10.42 -2.03 -11.08
CA GLY A 121 10.94 -0.79 -10.52
C GLY A 121 10.35 -0.35 -9.19
N LYS A 122 9.31 -1.00 -8.67
CA LYS A 122 8.63 -0.60 -7.42
C LYS A 122 9.59 -0.43 -6.25
N SER A 123 10.36 -1.45 -5.90
CA SER A 123 11.28 -1.40 -4.76
C SER A 123 12.33 -0.29 -4.92
N THR A 124 12.99 -0.23 -6.07
CA THR A 124 13.99 0.82 -6.32
C THR A 124 13.38 2.22 -6.19
N THR A 125 12.20 2.44 -6.76
CA THR A 125 11.48 3.72 -6.65
C THR A 125 11.08 4.02 -5.20
N ALA A 126 10.61 3.01 -4.45
CA ALA A 126 10.27 3.17 -3.04
C ALA A 126 11.48 3.66 -2.21
N TYR A 127 12.66 3.06 -2.44
CA TYR A 127 13.89 3.49 -1.78
C TYR A 127 14.37 4.86 -2.23
N TYR A 128 14.19 5.23 -3.51
CA TYR A 128 14.48 6.60 -3.97
C TYR A 128 13.59 7.62 -3.27
N ILE A 129 12.28 7.36 -3.19
CA ILE A 129 11.34 8.23 -2.50
C ILE A 129 11.69 8.32 -1.01
N LYS A 130 11.91 7.17 -0.35
CA LYS A 130 12.32 7.13 1.05
C LYS A 130 13.58 7.96 1.29
N SER A 131 14.62 7.77 0.49
CA SER A 131 15.90 8.48 0.63
C SER A 131 15.76 9.99 0.46
N ILE A 132 14.91 10.45 -0.49
CA ILE A 132 14.60 11.87 -0.68
C ILE A 132 13.87 12.43 0.56
N LEU A 133 12.86 11.71 1.03
CA LEU A 133 12.07 12.12 2.19
C LEU A 133 12.90 12.10 3.47
N ASP A 134 13.76 11.10 3.67
CA ASP A 134 14.63 11.00 4.85
C ASP A 134 15.64 12.17 4.93
N ASP A 135 16.20 12.60 3.78
CA ASP A 135 17.05 13.81 3.75
C ASP A 135 16.28 15.06 4.19
N TYR A 136 15.04 15.21 3.73
CA TYR A 136 14.16 16.29 4.14
C TYR A 136 13.74 16.17 5.62
N MET A 137 13.34 14.99 6.09
CA MET A 137 12.94 14.76 7.48
C MET A 137 14.11 15.03 8.44
N LYS A 138 15.32 14.60 8.11
CA LYS A 138 16.52 14.84 8.89
C LYS A 138 16.82 16.35 9.04
N GLU A 139 16.66 17.14 7.99
CA GLU A 139 16.84 18.59 8.02
C GLU A 139 15.87 19.28 8.99
N HIS A 140 14.70 18.66 9.22
CA HIS A 140 13.64 19.18 10.09
C HIS A 140 13.61 18.51 11.48
N ASN A 141 14.58 17.63 11.79
CA ASN A 141 14.62 16.84 13.04
C ASN A 141 13.36 15.99 13.25
N LEU A 142 12.82 15.42 12.18
CA LEU A 142 11.67 14.53 12.16
C LEU A 142 12.11 13.07 12.01
N PRO A 143 11.27 12.09 12.42
CA PRO A 143 11.54 10.68 12.21
C PRO A 143 11.70 10.33 10.72
N ASP A 144 12.52 9.32 10.42
CA ASP A 144 12.67 8.77 9.08
C ASP A 144 11.32 8.28 8.51
N THR A 145 11.24 8.18 7.20
CA THR A 145 10.08 7.69 6.46
C THR A 145 9.90 6.20 6.66
N ALA A 146 8.68 5.75 6.96
CA ALA A 146 8.32 4.34 7.01
C ALA A 146 8.33 3.74 5.59
N ILE A 147 8.60 2.44 5.49
CA ILE A 147 8.57 1.70 4.22
C ILE A 147 7.94 0.33 4.41
N VAL A 148 7.09 -0.08 3.45
CA VAL A 148 6.58 -1.44 3.29
C VAL A 148 6.89 -1.89 1.86
N SER A 149 7.86 -2.75 1.69
CA SER A 149 8.38 -3.14 0.38
C SER A 149 8.50 -4.66 0.24
N SER A 150 8.88 -5.14 -0.93
CA SER A 150 9.22 -6.56 -1.13
C SER A 150 10.58 -6.94 -0.55
N ILE A 151 11.36 -6.00 -0.05
CA ILE A 151 12.68 -6.21 0.54
C ILE A 151 12.54 -6.24 2.06
N ASP A 152 12.06 -5.16 2.63
CA ASP A 152 11.89 -5.00 4.07
C ASP A 152 10.68 -4.13 4.42
N THR A 153 10.33 -4.18 5.69
CA THR A 153 9.34 -3.30 6.32
C THR A 153 10.00 -2.59 7.50
N TYR A 154 9.90 -1.24 7.51
CA TYR A 154 10.29 -0.39 8.63
C TYR A 154 9.16 0.57 8.97
N ASP A 155 8.64 0.48 10.19
CA ASP A 155 7.48 1.24 10.69
C ASP A 155 7.77 2.05 11.96
N GLY A 156 9.06 2.17 12.31
CA GLY A 156 9.51 2.87 13.51
C GLY A 156 9.58 1.99 14.75
N LYS A 157 8.77 0.93 14.87
CA LYS A 157 8.84 -0.08 15.93
C LYS A 157 9.55 -1.34 15.47
N GLU A 158 9.29 -1.75 14.21
CA GLU A 158 9.88 -2.94 13.60
C GLU A 158 10.76 -2.58 12.40
N CYS A 159 11.81 -3.38 12.20
CA CYS A 159 12.62 -3.40 10.99
C CYS A 159 12.89 -4.88 10.66
N LYS A 160 12.23 -5.41 9.62
CA LYS A 160 12.31 -6.84 9.28
C LYS A 160 12.25 -7.07 7.78
N GLU A 161 12.84 -8.16 7.32
CA GLU A 161 12.66 -8.63 5.94
C GLU A 161 11.20 -8.94 5.66
N SER A 162 10.74 -8.58 4.47
CA SER A 162 9.36 -8.79 4.06
C SER A 162 9.16 -10.18 3.47
N LEU A 163 8.14 -10.89 3.92
CA LEU A 163 7.73 -12.18 3.36
C LEU A 163 6.90 -12.02 2.08
N ILE A 164 6.16 -10.93 1.97
CA ILE A 164 5.31 -10.60 0.82
C ILE A 164 5.37 -9.09 0.53
N THR A 165 5.15 -8.72 -0.72
CA THR A 165 5.25 -7.31 -1.17
C THR A 165 4.27 -6.37 -0.47
N SER A 166 3.03 -6.81 -0.28
CA SER A 166 1.98 -6.04 0.39
C SER A 166 1.31 -6.95 1.41
N PRO A 167 1.40 -6.64 2.71
CA PRO A 167 0.85 -7.44 3.79
C PRO A 167 -0.67 -7.65 3.70
N GLU A 168 -1.19 -8.59 4.48
CA GLU A 168 -2.63 -8.71 4.73
C GLU A 168 -3.15 -7.49 5.48
N SER A 169 -4.46 -7.22 5.39
CA SER A 169 -5.03 -5.96 5.88
C SER A 169 -4.75 -5.69 7.35
N ILE A 170 -4.81 -6.70 8.23
CA ILE A 170 -4.50 -6.53 9.66
C ILE A 170 -3.06 -6.07 9.86
N ASP A 171 -2.10 -6.80 9.26
CA ASP A 171 -0.68 -6.50 9.41
C ASP A 171 -0.32 -5.14 8.79
N LEU A 172 -0.94 -4.82 7.63
CA LEU A 172 -0.74 -3.52 6.98
C LEU A 172 -1.19 -2.37 7.89
N GLN A 173 -2.39 -2.46 8.45
CA GLN A 173 -2.91 -1.41 9.34
C GLN A 173 -2.10 -1.32 10.64
N GLU A 174 -1.54 -2.42 11.13
CA GLU A 174 -0.61 -2.42 12.26
C GLU A 174 0.65 -1.63 11.94
N HIS A 175 1.29 -1.90 10.79
CA HIS A 175 2.48 -1.16 10.37
C HIS A 175 2.20 0.35 10.19
N ILE A 176 1.05 0.71 9.61
CA ILE A 176 0.66 2.11 9.47
C ILE A 176 0.45 2.75 10.87
N ALA A 177 -0.24 2.05 11.79
CA ALA A 177 -0.46 2.51 13.15
C ALA A 177 0.85 2.68 13.94
N ASN A 178 1.80 1.75 13.78
CA ASN A 178 3.14 1.85 14.36
C ASN A 178 3.87 3.11 13.88
N ALA A 179 3.84 3.38 12.57
CA ALA A 179 4.44 4.59 11.99
C ALA A 179 3.81 5.88 12.56
N VAL A 180 2.48 5.91 12.70
CA VAL A 180 1.75 7.02 13.33
C VAL A 180 2.15 7.20 14.80
N ASP A 181 2.21 6.13 15.57
CA ASP A 181 2.62 6.15 16.98
C ASP A 181 4.06 6.67 17.14
N CYS A 182 4.94 6.32 16.20
CA CYS A 182 6.31 6.81 16.12
C CYS A 182 6.43 8.23 15.54
N LYS A 183 5.28 8.90 15.27
CA LYS A 183 5.21 10.27 14.74
C LYS A 183 5.90 10.44 13.38
N MET A 184 5.97 9.37 12.62
CA MET A 184 6.44 9.42 11.24
C MET A 184 5.42 10.17 10.38
N GLN A 185 5.89 10.95 9.41
CA GLN A 185 5.00 11.77 8.60
C GLN A 185 4.65 11.12 7.26
N ASN A 186 5.46 10.17 6.81
CA ASN A 186 5.30 9.52 5.52
C ASN A 186 5.50 8.01 5.65
N LEU A 187 4.70 7.27 4.88
CA LEU A 187 4.89 5.84 4.65
C LEU A 187 4.87 5.55 3.15
N VAL A 188 5.94 4.97 2.65
CA VAL A 188 6.06 4.54 1.26
C VAL A 188 5.79 3.04 1.18
N MET A 189 4.89 2.60 0.30
CA MET A 189 4.61 1.17 0.14
C MET A 189 4.50 0.71 -1.31
N GLU A 190 4.97 -0.50 -1.56
CA GLU A 190 4.69 -1.21 -2.79
C GLU A 190 3.26 -1.78 -2.76
N VAL A 191 2.50 -1.50 -3.81
CA VAL A 191 1.13 -2.00 -3.98
C VAL A 191 1.11 -3.03 -5.10
N SER A 192 1.07 -4.31 -4.75
CA SER A 192 1.05 -5.41 -5.71
C SER A 192 -0.32 -5.56 -6.37
N SER A 193 -0.34 -6.16 -7.57
CA SER A 193 -1.61 -6.48 -8.26
C SER A 193 -2.48 -7.43 -7.44
N GLN A 194 -1.87 -8.37 -6.73
CA GLN A 194 -2.57 -9.27 -5.82
C GLN A 194 -3.20 -8.53 -4.64
N ALA A 195 -2.51 -7.56 -4.04
CA ALA A 195 -3.07 -6.77 -2.95
C ALA A 195 -4.32 -5.99 -3.40
N LEU A 196 -4.29 -5.45 -4.62
CA LEU A 196 -5.42 -4.76 -5.24
C LEU A 196 -6.56 -5.73 -5.64
N LYS A 197 -6.20 -6.93 -6.14
CA LYS A 197 -7.17 -7.96 -6.51
C LYS A 197 -7.89 -8.54 -5.30
N LEU A 198 -7.15 -8.72 -4.20
CA LEU A 198 -7.61 -9.36 -2.98
C LEU A 198 -8.04 -8.34 -1.90
N ASP A 199 -8.23 -7.09 -2.29
CA ASP A 199 -8.68 -5.98 -1.44
C ASP A 199 -7.89 -5.80 -0.12
N ARG A 200 -6.60 -6.22 -0.08
CA ARG A 200 -5.73 -6.06 1.11
C ARG A 200 -5.47 -4.61 1.49
N VAL A 201 -5.53 -3.73 0.49
CA VAL A 201 -5.30 -2.28 0.62
C VAL A 201 -6.60 -1.48 0.48
N HIS A 202 -7.76 -2.14 0.55
CA HIS A 202 -9.06 -1.46 0.55
C HIS A 202 -9.10 -0.43 1.68
N ASP A 203 -9.73 0.72 1.46
CA ASP A 203 -9.81 1.86 2.40
C ASP A 203 -8.48 2.55 2.76
N VAL A 204 -7.37 2.23 2.10
CA VAL A 204 -6.14 3.00 2.22
C VAL A 204 -6.15 4.11 1.16
N LEU A 205 -6.29 5.37 1.60
CA LEU A 205 -6.19 6.53 0.71
C LEU A 205 -4.73 6.97 0.57
N TYR A 206 -4.23 6.94 -0.67
CA TYR A 206 -2.87 7.37 -0.97
C TYR A 206 -2.82 8.86 -1.32
N LYS A 207 -2.05 9.61 -0.55
CA LYS A 207 -1.73 11.03 -0.85
C LYS A 207 -1.06 11.17 -2.20
N VAL A 208 -0.15 10.22 -2.51
CA VAL A 208 0.50 10.10 -3.82
C VAL A 208 0.46 8.64 -4.27
N GLY A 209 -0.03 8.41 -5.47
CA GLY A 209 0.00 7.09 -6.12
C GLY A 209 0.85 7.12 -7.38
N VAL A 210 1.83 6.23 -7.47
CA VAL A 210 2.75 6.15 -8.60
C VAL A 210 2.44 4.93 -9.44
N PHE A 211 2.19 5.11 -10.73
CA PHE A 211 2.07 4.05 -11.71
C PHE A 211 3.30 4.04 -12.61
N LEU A 212 4.19 3.05 -12.40
CA LEU A 212 5.50 3.01 -13.03
C LEU A 212 5.45 2.49 -14.47
N ASN A 213 4.86 1.32 -14.65
CA ASN A 213 4.79 0.64 -15.95
C ASN A 213 3.87 -0.58 -15.88
N ILE A 214 3.54 -1.12 -17.05
CA ILE A 214 2.82 -2.36 -17.20
C ILE A 214 3.46 -3.19 -18.34
N SER A 215 3.69 -4.46 -18.09
CA SER A 215 4.07 -5.46 -19.08
C SER A 215 3.55 -6.83 -18.64
N GLU A 216 3.57 -7.81 -19.52
CA GLU A 216 3.18 -9.18 -19.17
C GLU A 216 4.06 -9.72 -18.06
N ASP A 217 3.44 -10.08 -16.93
CA ASP A 217 4.06 -10.68 -15.76
C ASP A 217 2.97 -11.28 -14.84
N HIS A 218 3.34 -12.13 -13.88
CA HIS A 218 2.42 -12.73 -12.90
C HIS A 218 1.21 -13.46 -13.50
N ILE A 219 1.29 -13.92 -14.76
CA ILE A 219 0.22 -14.69 -15.39
C ILE A 219 0.36 -16.15 -14.96
N SER A 220 -0.56 -16.58 -14.12
CA SER A 220 -0.64 -17.95 -13.60
C SER A 220 -2.07 -18.27 -13.16
N THR A 221 -2.37 -19.55 -12.99
CA THR A 221 -3.69 -19.98 -12.48
C THR A 221 -3.96 -19.54 -11.04
N ILE A 222 -2.92 -19.18 -10.28
CA ILE A 222 -3.02 -18.82 -8.86
C ILE A 222 -3.14 -17.29 -8.68
N GLU A 223 -2.39 -16.52 -9.49
CA GLU A 223 -2.35 -15.05 -9.34
C GLU A 223 -3.35 -14.36 -10.29
N HIS A 224 -3.03 -14.36 -11.56
CA HIS A 224 -3.86 -13.73 -12.61
C HIS A 224 -4.04 -14.69 -13.79
N PRO A 225 -5.28 -15.05 -14.17
CA PRO A 225 -5.53 -16.01 -15.26
C PRO A 225 -5.08 -15.49 -16.63
N ASN A 226 -4.97 -14.17 -16.80
CA ASN A 226 -4.53 -13.52 -18.02
C ASN A 226 -4.05 -12.10 -17.77
N PHE A 227 -3.46 -11.48 -18.80
CA PHE A 227 -2.95 -10.10 -18.73
C PHE A 227 -4.03 -9.07 -18.42
N GLU A 228 -5.24 -9.24 -18.93
CA GLU A 228 -6.34 -8.30 -18.69
C GLU A 228 -6.73 -8.26 -17.20
N ASP A 229 -6.85 -9.40 -16.54
CA ASP A 229 -7.11 -9.49 -15.10
C ASP A 229 -5.98 -8.84 -14.28
N TYR A 230 -4.72 -9.06 -14.68
CA TYR A 230 -3.54 -8.44 -14.07
C TYR A 230 -3.57 -6.92 -14.21
N PHE A 231 -3.80 -6.42 -15.43
CA PHE A 231 -3.82 -4.98 -15.70
C PHE A 231 -5.03 -4.31 -15.04
N ALA A 232 -6.23 -4.88 -15.18
CA ALA A 232 -7.43 -4.37 -14.52
C ALA A 232 -7.26 -4.29 -12.99
N SER A 233 -6.60 -5.29 -12.39
CA SER A 233 -6.30 -5.27 -10.96
C SER A 233 -5.43 -4.08 -10.57
N LYS A 234 -4.37 -3.78 -11.34
CA LYS A 234 -3.54 -2.60 -11.09
C LYS A 234 -4.27 -1.27 -11.28
N LEU A 235 -5.17 -1.19 -12.24
CA LEU A 235 -5.95 0.03 -12.50
C LEU A 235 -6.92 0.37 -11.37
N LYS A 236 -7.34 -0.61 -10.54
CA LYS A 236 -8.12 -0.35 -9.31
C LYS A 236 -7.40 0.64 -8.37
N PHE A 237 -6.09 0.69 -8.40
CA PHE A 237 -5.26 1.57 -7.58
C PHE A 237 -5.69 3.03 -7.65
N PHE A 238 -6.05 3.53 -8.84
CA PHE A 238 -6.42 4.93 -9.01
C PHE A 238 -7.70 5.37 -8.27
N ALA A 239 -8.55 4.43 -7.86
CA ALA A 239 -9.72 4.74 -7.05
C ALA A 239 -9.35 5.23 -5.63
N GLN A 240 -8.13 4.94 -5.18
CA GLN A 240 -7.63 5.24 -3.84
C GLN A 240 -6.49 6.29 -3.86
N VAL A 241 -6.27 6.97 -4.98
CA VAL A 241 -5.15 7.90 -5.19
C VAL A 241 -5.62 9.33 -5.28
N GLU A 242 -5.12 10.18 -4.38
CA GLU A 242 -5.43 11.62 -4.41
C GLU A 242 -4.66 12.34 -5.52
N ASN A 243 -3.36 12.10 -5.63
CA ASN A 243 -2.48 12.68 -6.66
C ASN A 243 -1.73 11.57 -7.37
N ALA A 244 -1.93 11.43 -8.69
CA ALA A 244 -1.31 10.38 -9.49
C ALA A 244 -0.01 10.85 -10.13
N CYS A 245 1.05 10.02 -10.04
CA CYS A 245 2.28 10.17 -10.81
C CYS A 245 2.33 9.06 -11.87
N VAL A 246 2.35 9.41 -13.16
CA VAL A 246 2.19 8.47 -14.26
C VAL A 246 3.34 8.54 -15.24
N ASN A 247 3.94 7.38 -15.57
CA ASN A 247 4.96 7.24 -16.60
C ASN A 247 4.35 7.26 -18.00
N LEU A 248 4.66 8.29 -18.79
CA LEU A 248 4.20 8.40 -20.17
C LEU A 248 4.90 7.41 -21.12
N ASP A 249 6.02 6.81 -20.71
CA ASP A 249 6.76 5.83 -21.50
C ASP A 249 6.23 4.39 -21.31
N SER A 250 5.20 4.21 -20.46
CA SER A 250 4.58 2.92 -20.19
C SER A 250 3.76 2.43 -21.40
N ASP A 251 3.76 1.12 -21.62
CA ASP A 251 2.78 0.50 -22.51
C ASP A 251 1.36 0.79 -22.00
N TYR A 252 0.38 0.80 -22.92
CA TYR A 252 -1.04 1.05 -22.62
C TYR A 252 -1.33 2.39 -21.91
N ILE A 253 -0.53 3.42 -22.19
CA ILE A 253 -0.58 4.72 -21.49
C ILE A 253 -1.95 5.37 -21.54
N ASP A 254 -2.67 5.29 -22.66
CA ASP A 254 -4.00 5.91 -22.80
C ASP A 254 -4.98 5.38 -21.74
N ARG A 255 -4.99 4.05 -21.54
CA ARG A 255 -5.85 3.40 -20.56
C ARG A 255 -5.42 3.72 -19.12
N ILE A 256 -4.11 3.87 -18.87
CA ILE A 256 -3.59 4.30 -17.57
C ILE A 256 -4.03 5.72 -17.27
N LEU A 257 -3.88 6.66 -18.22
CA LEU A 257 -4.28 8.05 -18.06
C LEU A 257 -5.79 8.22 -17.87
N GLU A 258 -6.60 7.44 -18.60
CA GLU A 258 -8.07 7.42 -18.42
C GLU A 258 -8.44 7.08 -16.97
N ASN A 259 -7.81 6.06 -16.39
CA ASN A 259 -8.07 5.69 -14.99
C ASN A 259 -7.47 6.69 -13.99
N ALA A 260 -6.33 7.29 -14.30
CA ALA A 260 -5.70 8.31 -13.45
C ALA A 260 -6.57 9.58 -13.30
N GLN A 261 -7.52 9.82 -14.19
CA GLN A 261 -8.47 10.94 -14.10
C GLN A 261 -9.40 10.88 -12.86
N LYS A 262 -9.43 9.76 -12.16
CA LYS A 262 -10.09 9.65 -10.85
C LYS A 262 -9.37 10.44 -9.76
N SER A 263 -8.08 10.73 -9.96
CA SER A 263 -7.26 11.50 -9.03
C SER A 263 -7.49 13.01 -9.20
N LYS A 264 -7.27 13.78 -8.13
CA LYS A 264 -7.43 15.26 -8.14
C LYS A 264 -6.39 15.93 -9.03
N LYS A 265 -5.19 15.36 -9.11
CA LYS A 265 -4.07 15.88 -9.90
C LYS A 265 -3.29 14.73 -10.52
N ILE A 266 -2.83 14.94 -11.75
CA ILE A 266 -1.93 14.03 -12.45
C ILE A 266 -0.62 14.78 -12.69
N ILE A 267 0.50 14.16 -12.31
CA ILE A 267 1.87 14.57 -12.64
C ILE A 267 2.46 13.50 -13.55
N THR A 268 2.89 13.88 -14.71
CA THR A 268 3.46 12.95 -15.69
C THR A 268 4.97 12.98 -15.66
N PHE A 269 5.61 11.84 -15.93
CA PHE A 269 7.06 11.79 -16.10
C PHE A 269 7.45 10.94 -17.31
N SER A 270 8.61 11.27 -17.94
CA SER A 270 9.06 10.60 -19.14
C SER A 270 10.55 10.83 -19.42
N THR A 271 11.17 9.88 -20.10
CA THR A 271 12.50 10.02 -20.70
C THR A 271 12.44 10.30 -22.21
N LYS A 272 11.24 10.25 -22.83
CA LYS A 272 11.03 10.36 -24.29
C LYS A 272 10.14 11.53 -24.67
N ASN A 273 9.19 11.89 -23.82
CA ASN A 273 8.20 12.94 -24.11
C ASN A 273 8.51 14.22 -23.34
N GLU A 274 9.02 15.23 -24.02
CA GLU A 274 9.38 16.53 -23.44
C GLU A 274 8.19 17.33 -22.87
N LYS A 275 6.96 16.93 -23.17
CA LYS A 275 5.74 17.55 -22.60
C LYS A 275 5.36 17.00 -21.22
N ALA A 276 6.08 15.99 -20.72
CA ALA A 276 5.88 15.51 -19.37
C ALA A 276 6.22 16.58 -18.34
N ASP A 277 5.51 16.58 -17.21
CA ASP A 277 5.76 17.51 -16.10
C ASP A 277 7.15 17.34 -15.49
N VAL A 278 7.70 16.13 -15.56
CA VAL A 278 9.06 15.75 -15.12
C VAL A 278 9.74 15.05 -16.28
N PHE A 279 10.62 15.73 -16.98
CA PHE A 279 11.27 15.22 -18.19
C PHE A 279 12.78 15.08 -18.00
N ALA A 280 13.31 13.88 -18.28
CA ALA A 280 14.76 13.65 -18.31
C ALA A 280 15.33 13.79 -19.72
N TYR A 281 16.46 14.46 -19.83
CA TYR A 281 17.23 14.59 -21.06
C TYR A 281 18.74 14.61 -20.76
N ASP A 282 19.60 14.64 -21.79
CA ASP A 282 21.05 14.56 -21.63
C ASP A 282 21.54 13.41 -20.73
N ILE A 283 20.91 12.24 -20.89
CA ILE A 283 21.24 11.06 -20.08
C ILE A 283 22.61 10.53 -20.48
N LYS A 284 23.57 10.49 -19.53
CA LYS A 284 24.96 10.08 -19.75
C LYS A 284 25.37 9.01 -18.74
N LYS A 285 25.88 7.90 -19.22
CA LYS A 285 26.56 6.91 -18.39
C LYS A 285 27.97 7.42 -18.09
N LEU A 286 28.23 7.81 -16.83
CA LEU A 286 29.52 8.34 -16.41
C LEU A 286 30.52 7.22 -16.10
N THR A 287 30.06 6.20 -15.37
CA THR A 287 30.85 5.03 -15.00
C THR A 287 30.00 3.76 -15.10
N HIS A 288 30.55 2.61 -14.71
CA HIS A 288 29.77 1.38 -14.58
C HIS A 288 28.68 1.45 -13.49
N THR A 289 28.84 2.38 -12.52
CA THR A 289 27.98 2.51 -11.34
C THR A 289 27.27 3.86 -11.24
N SER A 290 27.44 4.77 -12.21
CA SER A 290 26.85 6.11 -12.12
C SER A 290 26.31 6.61 -13.45
N ILE A 291 25.19 7.33 -13.37
CA ILE A 291 24.48 7.96 -14.48
C ILE A 291 24.19 9.40 -14.10
N SER A 292 24.47 10.36 -14.99
CA SER A 292 23.93 11.71 -14.87
C SER A 292 22.86 11.95 -15.92
N PHE A 293 21.91 12.79 -15.59
CA PHE A 293 20.91 13.30 -16.52
C PHE A 293 20.42 14.68 -16.07
N ARG A 294 19.93 15.47 -17.00
CA ARG A 294 19.20 16.69 -16.65
C ARG A 294 17.73 16.38 -16.49
N VAL A 295 17.09 17.02 -15.50
CA VAL A 295 15.66 16.91 -15.27
C VAL A 295 15.03 18.30 -15.35
N LYS A 296 14.07 18.44 -16.24
CA LYS A 296 13.28 19.66 -16.45
C LYS A 296 11.89 19.48 -15.86
N THR A 297 11.48 20.44 -15.07
CA THR A 297 10.15 20.56 -14.45
C THR A 297 9.64 21.99 -14.54
N SER A 298 8.45 22.27 -14.05
CA SER A 298 7.97 23.64 -13.91
C SER A 298 8.70 24.47 -12.84
N LYS A 299 9.44 23.82 -11.92
CA LYS A 299 10.12 24.47 -10.78
C LYS A 299 11.64 24.59 -10.98
N PHE A 300 12.25 23.69 -11.74
CA PHE A 300 13.72 23.64 -11.94
C PHE A 300 14.11 22.90 -13.23
N ASP A 301 15.33 23.17 -13.69
CA ASP A 301 16.02 22.45 -14.77
C ASP A 301 17.46 22.22 -14.33
N GLU A 302 17.74 21.03 -13.77
CA GLU A 302 18.95 20.76 -13.03
C GLU A 302 19.55 19.38 -13.37
N GLU A 303 20.82 19.18 -13.06
CA GLU A 303 21.50 17.88 -13.22
C GLU A 303 21.33 17.00 -11.99
N ILE A 304 21.00 15.73 -12.24
CA ILE A 304 20.90 14.67 -11.23
C ILE A 304 22.02 13.66 -11.45
N LEU A 305 22.63 13.22 -10.37
CA LEU A 305 23.61 12.12 -10.33
C LEU A 305 23.00 10.92 -9.60
N LEU A 306 22.86 9.81 -10.30
CA LEU A 306 22.49 8.51 -9.73
C LEU A 306 23.75 7.65 -9.56
N THR A 307 23.85 6.98 -8.43
CA THR A 307 24.92 6.04 -8.08
C THR A 307 24.47 4.58 -8.14
N MET A 308 23.28 4.32 -8.69
CA MET A 308 22.79 2.99 -9.05
C MET A 308 22.83 2.82 -10.57
N PRO A 309 23.44 1.74 -11.09
CA PRO A 309 23.59 1.52 -12.52
C PRO A 309 22.24 1.13 -13.19
N GLY A 310 22.19 1.28 -14.52
CA GLY A 310 21.03 0.90 -15.34
C GLY A 310 20.16 2.10 -15.75
N LEU A 311 19.93 2.24 -17.07
CA LEU A 311 19.13 3.35 -17.63
C LEU A 311 17.67 3.37 -17.10
N PHE A 312 17.11 2.20 -16.78
CA PHE A 312 15.78 2.10 -16.17
C PHE A 312 15.70 2.82 -14.80
N ASN A 313 16.85 3.05 -14.12
CA ASN A 313 16.89 3.80 -12.88
C ASN A 313 16.65 5.30 -13.09
N VAL A 314 16.79 5.82 -14.31
CA VAL A 314 16.38 7.20 -14.63
C VAL A 314 14.86 7.31 -14.52
N GLU A 315 14.09 6.38 -15.11
CA GLU A 315 12.62 6.37 -14.98
C GLU A 315 12.17 6.24 -13.52
N ASN A 316 12.82 5.35 -12.74
CA ASN A 316 12.54 5.21 -11.32
C ASN A 316 12.83 6.51 -10.54
N ALA A 317 13.91 7.22 -10.89
CA ALA A 317 14.25 8.52 -10.30
C ALA A 317 13.24 9.61 -10.68
N LEU A 318 12.77 9.64 -11.94
CA LEU A 318 11.71 10.59 -12.35
C LEU A 318 10.42 10.36 -11.58
N ALA A 319 10.05 9.11 -11.33
CA ALA A 319 8.89 8.77 -10.50
C ALA A 319 9.04 9.30 -9.06
N ALA A 320 10.24 9.17 -8.50
CA ALA A 320 10.56 9.70 -7.16
C ALA A 320 10.55 11.24 -7.15
N ILE A 321 11.09 11.90 -8.19
CA ILE A 321 11.05 13.35 -8.35
C ILE A 321 9.60 13.84 -8.48
N ALA A 322 8.77 13.17 -9.29
CA ALA A 322 7.36 13.51 -9.44
C ALA A 322 6.61 13.42 -8.09
N THR A 323 6.89 12.37 -7.30
CA THR A 323 6.37 12.22 -5.93
C THR A 323 6.82 13.37 -5.02
N ALA A 324 8.10 13.69 -5.03
CA ALA A 324 8.68 14.78 -4.25
C ALA A 324 8.07 16.15 -4.62
N MET A 325 7.76 16.37 -5.90
CA MET A 325 7.10 17.61 -6.37
C MET A 325 5.66 17.73 -5.83
N VAL A 326 4.92 16.61 -5.73
CA VAL A 326 3.57 16.62 -5.13
C VAL A 326 3.64 16.96 -3.65
N LEU A 327 4.69 16.54 -2.96
CA LEU A 327 4.92 16.77 -1.53
C LEU A 327 5.67 18.07 -1.24
N ASP A 328 5.92 18.89 -2.28
CA ASP A 328 6.65 20.17 -2.21
C ASP A 328 8.07 20.05 -1.59
N ILE A 329 8.75 18.92 -1.80
CA ILE A 329 10.11 18.72 -1.34
C ILE A 329 11.09 19.58 -2.16
N PRO A 330 12.01 20.34 -1.52
CA PRO A 330 12.99 21.16 -2.21
C PRO A 330 13.95 20.35 -3.08
N PHE A 331 14.41 20.93 -4.20
CA PHE A 331 15.37 20.29 -5.11
C PHE A 331 16.64 19.78 -4.40
N LYS A 332 17.16 20.53 -3.45
CA LYS A 332 18.33 20.13 -2.63
C LYS A 332 18.16 18.74 -2.02
N ASN A 333 17.00 18.49 -1.42
CA ASN A 333 16.70 17.20 -0.78
C ASN A 333 16.46 16.09 -1.81
N ILE A 334 15.84 16.43 -2.96
CA ILE A 334 15.71 15.51 -4.11
C ILE A 334 17.10 15.05 -4.58
N TYR A 335 18.00 16.01 -4.83
CA TYR A 335 19.35 15.71 -5.29
C TYR A 335 20.14 14.87 -4.29
N ASN A 336 20.15 15.29 -3.02
CA ASN A 336 20.87 14.60 -1.95
C ASN A 336 20.37 13.15 -1.77
N GLY A 337 19.05 12.99 -1.70
CA GLY A 337 18.41 11.68 -1.52
C GLY A 337 18.74 10.72 -2.68
N LEU A 338 18.57 11.17 -3.92
CA LEU A 338 18.87 10.33 -5.10
C LEU A 338 20.36 9.95 -5.19
N LYS A 339 21.26 10.85 -4.82
CA LYS A 339 22.70 10.60 -4.85
C LYS A 339 23.15 9.50 -3.89
N VAL A 340 22.49 9.37 -2.73
CA VAL A 340 22.89 8.41 -1.69
C VAL A 340 22.01 7.16 -1.64
N ALA A 341 20.89 7.16 -2.37
CA ALA A 341 19.94 6.07 -2.33
C ALA A 341 20.54 4.71 -2.69
N ARG A 342 20.16 3.68 -1.96
CA ARG A 342 20.51 2.27 -2.19
C ARG A 342 19.26 1.42 -1.99
N ALA A 343 19.09 0.40 -2.81
CA ALA A 343 18.07 -0.63 -2.64
C ALA A 343 18.80 -1.94 -2.34
N SER A 344 18.81 -2.35 -1.08
CA SER A 344 19.48 -3.59 -0.65
C SER A 344 18.95 -4.79 -1.42
N GLY A 345 19.84 -5.75 -1.77
CA GLY A 345 19.47 -6.97 -2.52
C GLY A 345 19.15 -6.77 -4.00
N ARG A 346 19.33 -5.56 -4.55
CA ARG A 346 19.17 -5.29 -5.98
C ARG A 346 20.40 -4.60 -6.55
N MET A 347 21.21 -5.38 -7.29
CA MET A 347 22.44 -4.95 -7.98
C MET A 347 23.56 -4.50 -7.02
N GLU A 348 23.84 -5.30 -5.99
CA GLU A 348 25.13 -5.30 -5.32
C GLU A 348 26.18 -6.09 -6.10
#